data_f6fbc40058549304cca5592178017c5f
#
_entry.id   f6fbc40058549304cca5592178017c5f
#
_cell.length_a   1.000
_cell.length_b   1.000
_cell.length_c   1.000
_cell.angle_alpha   90.00
_cell.angle_beta   90.00
_cell.angle_gamma   90.00
#
_symmetry.space_group_name_H-M   'P 1'
#
loop_
_entity.id
_entity.type
_entity.pdbx_description
1 polymer ?
#
loop_
_entity_poly.entity_id
_entity_poly.type
_entity_poly.pdbx_seq_one_letter_code
_entity_poly.pdbx_strand_id
1 'polypeptide(L)'
;MRNRITILTLLILAVMILFSGCTDNSTAQKSELATVNSIEEIDAMLESAPVFIEMGAGRCPACVLQKPIVEELAAKYDDKVHFVYIDVDKQNQLAAKFNVYYIPDIFVIARSDSGTYKYVLDGDLTTNSEQAKMIGLTQKGPLEITILDALRLR
;
A
#
# COMPACT_ATOMS: atom_id res chain seq x y z
N MET A 1 4.97 45.58 46.90
CA MET A 1 3.83 45.15 46.04
C MET A 1 4.24 44.93 44.58
N ARG A 2 5.17 45.70 44.02
CA ARG A 2 5.59 45.63 42.61
C ARG A 2 6.21 44.28 42.21
N ASN A 3 7.00 43.63 43.08
CA ASN A 3 7.63 42.32 42.79
C ASN A 3 6.67 41.12 42.75
N ARG A 4 5.54 41.18 43.45
CA ARG A 4 4.56 40.07 43.46
C ARG A 4 3.72 40.05 42.19
N ILE A 5 3.45 41.20 41.60
CA ILE A 5 2.70 41.33 40.36
C ILE A 5 3.54 40.87 39.17
N THR A 6 4.84 41.22 39.12
CA THR A 6 5.75 40.76 38.06
C THR A 6 6.01 39.25 38.10
N ILE A 7 6.06 38.65 39.28
CA ILE A 7 6.20 37.17 39.39
C ILE A 7 4.93 36.47 38.96
N LEU A 8 3.77 37.02 39.31
CA LEU A 8 2.46 36.45 38.91
C LEU A 8 2.24 36.53 37.40
N THR A 9 2.64 37.61 36.74
CA THR A 9 2.55 37.77 35.29
C THR A 9 3.52 36.85 34.54
N LEU A 10 4.72 36.63 35.06
CA LEU A 10 5.70 35.67 34.51
C LEU A 10 5.22 34.21 34.64
N LEU A 11 4.55 33.86 35.75
CA LEU A 11 3.98 32.55 35.96
C LEU A 11 2.79 32.25 35.01
N ILE A 12 1.94 33.26 34.76
CA ILE A 12 0.81 33.12 33.81
C ILE A 12 1.32 32.97 32.38
N LEU A 13 2.39 33.71 32.01
CA LEU A 13 3.00 33.57 30.68
C LEU A 13 3.64 32.19 30.45
N ALA A 14 4.26 31.60 31.48
CA ALA A 14 4.87 30.28 31.42
C ALA A 14 3.82 29.14 31.27
N VAL A 15 2.63 29.31 31.86
CA VAL A 15 1.53 28.32 31.73
C VAL A 15 0.87 28.38 30.36
N MET A 16 0.86 29.53 29.69
CA MET A 16 0.28 29.62 28.34
C MET A 16 1.14 28.90 27.24
N ILE A 17 2.41 28.66 27.48
CA ILE A 17 3.31 27.98 26.52
C ILE A 17 3.12 26.45 26.57
N LEU A 18 2.56 25.89 27.64
CA LEU A 18 2.34 24.45 27.79
C LEU A 18 1.06 23.93 27.11
N PHE A 19 0.21 24.81 26.59
CA PHE A 19 -1.00 24.48 25.84
C PHE A 19 -0.85 24.69 24.33
N SER A 20 0.37 24.65 23.79
CA SER A 20 0.56 24.46 22.35
C SER A 20 0.17 23.03 22.05
N GLY A 21 -1.16 22.81 22.03
CA GLY A 21 -1.75 21.53 21.65
C GLY A 21 -1.21 21.12 20.30
N CYS A 22 -0.71 19.88 20.24
CA CYS A 22 -0.58 19.15 18.99
C CYS A 22 -1.94 19.23 18.28
N THR A 23 -2.06 20.06 17.28
CA THR A 23 -3.08 19.87 16.27
C THR A 23 -2.66 18.63 15.53
N ASP A 24 -3.24 17.48 15.89
CA ASP A 24 -3.28 16.30 15.02
C ASP A 24 -3.94 16.76 13.73
N ASN A 25 -3.11 17.27 12.83
CA ASN A 25 -3.49 17.48 11.45
C ASN A 25 -3.47 16.09 10.79
N SER A 26 -4.44 15.27 11.15
CA SER A 26 -4.78 14.03 10.44
C SER A 26 -5.36 14.44 9.09
N THR A 27 -4.54 15.05 8.25
CA THR A 27 -4.72 14.96 6.81
C THR A 27 -4.62 13.47 6.52
N ALA A 28 -5.73 12.84 6.15
CA ALA A 28 -5.74 11.53 5.56
C ALA A 28 -4.72 11.58 4.42
N GLN A 29 -3.51 11.10 4.70
CA GLN A 29 -2.43 11.06 3.72
C GLN A 29 -2.89 10.02 2.71
N LYS A 30 -3.36 10.48 1.56
CA LYS A 30 -3.70 9.63 0.44
C LYS A 30 -2.43 8.88 0.09
N SER A 31 -2.36 7.62 0.46
CA SER A 31 -1.26 6.75 0.12
C SER A 31 -1.29 6.57 -1.40
N GLU A 32 -0.35 7.21 -2.08
CA GLU A 32 -0.18 7.03 -3.51
C GLU A 32 0.57 5.72 -3.74
N LEU A 33 -0.01 4.81 -4.54
CA LEU A 33 0.64 3.55 -4.86
C LEU A 33 1.95 3.82 -5.61
N ALA A 34 3.00 3.07 -5.26
CA ALA A 34 4.26 3.16 -5.97
C ALA A 34 4.09 2.73 -7.44
N THR A 35 4.77 3.41 -8.34
CA THR A 35 4.88 2.99 -9.73
C THR A 35 6.24 2.36 -9.94
N VAL A 36 6.28 1.14 -10.49
CA VAL A 36 7.52 0.42 -10.83
C VAL A 36 7.64 0.28 -12.34
N ASN A 37 8.87 0.26 -12.83
CA ASN A 37 9.15 0.19 -14.26
C ASN A 37 9.88 -1.10 -14.66
N SER A 38 10.33 -1.88 -13.68
CA SER A 38 11.08 -3.12 -13.93
C SER A 38 10.82 -4.20 -12.87
N ILE A 39 11.20 -5.42 -13.19
CA ILE A 39 11.17 -6.56 -12.27
C ILE A 39 12.15 -6.37 -11.11
N GLU A 40 13.30 -5.77 -11.37
CA GLU A 40 14.34 -5.53 -10.37
C GLU A 40 13.86 -4.59 -9.25
N GLU A 41 12.97 -3.65 -9.57
CA GLU A 41 12.33 -2.80 -8.56
C GLU A 41 11.38 -3.61 -7.66
N ILE A 42 10.63 -4.56 -8.23
CA ILE A 42 9.76 -5.48 -7.48
C ILE A 42 10.63 -6.41 -6.61
N ASP A 43 11.72 -6.94 -7.15
CA ASP A 43 12.66 -7.80 -6.41
C ASP A 43 13.24 -7.04 -5.21
N ALA A 44 13.66 -5.80 -5.38
CA ALA A 44 14.18 -4.97 -4.30
C ALA A 44 13.11 -4.70 -3.20
N MET A 45 11.85 -4.49 -3.58
CA MET A 45 10.76 -4.35 -2.61
C MET A 45 10.54 -5.64 -1.80
N LEU A 46 10.62 -6.80 -2.45
CA LEU A 46 10.45 -8.11 -1.81
C LEU A 46 11.52 -8.42 -0.77
N GLU A 47 12.68 -7.77 -0.80
CA GLU A 47 13.70 -7.90 0.24
C GLU A 47 13.19 -7.43 1.62
N SER A 48 12.33 -6.43 1.65
CA SER A 48 11.82 -5.80 2.88
C SER A 48 10.40 -6.21 3.26
N ALA A 49 9.48 -6.35 2.31
CA ALA A 49 8.06 -6.64 2.58
C ALA A 49 7.39 -7.39 1.41
N PRO A 50 6.21 -8.01 1.62
CA PRO A 50 5.38 -8.49 0.52
C PRO A 50 5.02 -7.35 -0.44
N VAL A 51 4.75 -7.68 -1.69
CA VAL A 51 4.35 -6.71 -2.71
C VAL A 51 2.94 -7.03 -3.19
N PHE A 52 2.02 -6.11 -2.96
CA PHE A 52 0.68 -6.09 -3.56
C PHE A 52 0.76 -5.39 -4.91
N ILE A 53 0.33 -6.05 -5.96
CA ILE A 53 0.38 -5.51 -7.32
C ILE A 53 -1.03 -5.39 -7.87
N GLU A 54 -1.41 -4.19 -8.30
CA GLU A 54 -2.58 -3.93 -9.13
C GLU A 54 -2.13 -3.54 -10.52
N MET A 55 -2.58 -4.27 -11.52
CA MET A 55 -2.39 -3.94 -12.94
C MET A 55 -3.70 -3.38 -13.51
N GLY A 56 -3.62 -2.19 -14.09
CA GLY A 56 -4.79 -1.48 -14.57
C GLY A 56 -4.48 -0.47 -15.66
N ALA A 57 -5.49 0.29 -16.07
CA ALA A 57 -5.34 1.42 -16.99
C ALA A 57 -6.37 2.50 -16.68
N GLY A 58 -6.01 3.76 -16.93
CA GLY A 58 -6.91 4.88 -16.69
C GLY A 58 -8.22 4.86 -17.52
N ARG A 59 -8.21 4.15 -18.65
CA ARG A 59 -9.38 3.96 -19.53
C ARG A 59 -10.34 2.86 -19.05
N CYS A 60 -9.98 2.08 -18.03
CA CYS A 60 -10.74 0.93 -17.55
C CYS A 60 -11.72 1.37 -16.43
N PRO A 61 -13.04 1.33 -16.62
CA PRO A 61 -14.00 1.75 -15.60
C PRO A 61 -13.91 0.93 -14.31
N ALA A 62 -13.66 -0.38 -14.40
CA ALA A 62 -13.51 -1.25 -13.24
C ALA A 62 -12.24 -0.89 -12.43
N CYS A 63 -11.14 -0.50 -13.11
CA CYS A 63 -9.91 -0.05 -12.44
C CYS A 63 -10.14 1.28 -11.71
N VAL A 64 -10.93 2.19 -12.27
CA VAL A 64 -11.31 3.45 -11.59
C VAL A 64 -12.07 3.16 -10.30
N LEU A 65 -12.97 2.17 -10.30
CA LEU A 65 -13.71 1.74 -9.11
C LEU A 65 -12.84 0.95 -8.12
N GLN A 66 -11.83 0.22 -8.60
CA GLN A 66 -10.88 -0.52 -7.76
C GLN A 66 -9.97 0.40 -6.97
N LYS A 67 -9.55 1.50 -7.56
CA LYS A 67 -8.56 2.42 -7.00
C LYS A 67 -8.82 2.86 -5.56
N PRO A 68 -10.01 3.38 -5.17
CA PRO A 68 -10.26 3.80 -3.79
C PRO A 68 -10.19 2.64 -2.78
N ILE A 69 -10.52 1.42 -3.20
CA ILE A 69 -10.43 0.22 -2.35
C ILE A 69 -8.97 -0.09 -2.04
N VAL A 70 -8.11 -0.04 -3.06
CA VAL A 70 -6.68 -0.31 -2.91
C VAL A 70 -5.98 0.82 -2.15
N GLU A 71 -6.32 2.08 -2.41
CA GLU A 71 -5.79 3.23 -1.67
C GLU A 71 -6.11 3.14 -0.15
N GLU A 72 -7.30 2.67 0.21
CA GLU A 72 -7.68 2.45 1.62
C GLU A 72 -6.84 1.34 2.26
N LEU A 73 -6.59 0.23 1.55
CA LEU A 73 -5.74 -0.85 2.01
C LEU A 73 -4.28 -0.41 2.11
N ALA A 74 -3.79 0.33 1.12
CA ALA A 74 -2.46 0.90 1.15
C ALA A 74 -2.26 1.81 2.37
N ALA A 75 -3.19 2.72 2.65
CA ALA A 75 -3.12 3.58 3.83
C ALA A 75 -3.12 2.79 5.16
N LYS A 76 -3.69 1.57 5.17
CA LYS A 76 -3.73 0.72 6.37
C LYS A 76 -2.48 -0.14 6.56
N TYR A 77 -1.79 -0.51 5.47
CA TYR A 77 -0.73 -1.52 5.48
C TYR A 77 0.60 -1.05 4.85
N ASP A 78 0.78 0.25 4.55
CA ASP A 78 1.96 0.81 3.89
C ASP A 78 3.29 0.61 4.66
N ASP A 79 3.21 0.43 5.97
CA ASP A 79 4.34 0.08 6.83
C ASP A 79 4.75 -1.41 6.76
N LYS A 80 3.95 -2.27 6.12
CA LYS A 80 4.08 -3.74 6.13
C LYS A 80 4.08 -4.37 4.74
N VAL A 81 3.50 -3.71 3.76
CA VAL A 81 3.32 -4.21 2.39
C VAL A 81 3.60 -3.10 1.39
N HIS A 82 4.37 -3.36 0.37
CA HIS A 82 4.54 -2.43 -0.74
C HIS A 82 3.33 -2.52 -1.68
N PHE A 83 2.67 -1.41 -1.91
CA PHE A 83 1.57 -1.32 -2.86
C PHE A 83 2.04 -0.70 -4.17
N VAL A 84 1.86 -1.44 -5.24
CA VAL A 84 2.35 -1.10 -6.58
C VAL A 84 1.18 -1.04 -7.56
N TYR A 85 1.12 0.02 -8.35
CA TYR A 85 0.25 0.13 -9.51
C TYR A 85 1.06 0.07 -10.81
N ILE A 86 0.68 -0.83 -11.72
CA ILE A 86 1.30 -0.98 -13.04
C ILE A 86 0.26 -0.57 -14.09
N ASP A 87 0.52 0.53 -14.79
CA ASP A 87 -0.29 0.98 -15.92
C ASP A 87 0.07 0.15 -17.16
N VAL A 88 -0.81 -0.77 -17.54
CA VAL A 88 -0.54 -1.72 -18.63
C VAL A 88 -0.39 -1.04 -20.00
N ASP A 89 -0.95 0.16 -20.18
CA ASP A 89 -0.81 0.92 -21.40
C ASP A 89 0.57 1.59 -21.52
N LYS A 90 1.23 1.86 -20.37
CA LYS A 90 2.58 2.46 -20.32
C LYS A 90 3.67 1.43 -20.14
N GLN A 91 3.39 0.34 -19.40
CA GLN A 91 4.34 -0.67 -18.95
C GLN A 91 3.99 -2.05 -19.54
N ASN A 92 3.70 -2.09 -20.83
CA ASN A 92 3.22 -3.30 -21.52
C ASN A 92 4.18 -4.48 -21.44
N GLN A 93 5.50 -4.24 -21.38
CA GLN A 93 6.51 -5.29 -21.23
C GLN A 93 6.42 -5.95 -19.84
N LEU A 94 6.19 -5.15 -18.81
CA LEU A 94 6.02 -5.64 -17.44
C LEU A 94 4.70 -6.38 -17.30
N ALA A 95 3.62 -5.85 -17.86
CA ALA A 95 2.32 -6.54 -17.92
C ALA A 95 2.41 -7.89 -18.64
N ALA A 96 3.16 -7.97 -19.74
CA ALA A 96 3.38 -9.22 -20.48
C ALA A 96 4.15 -10.28 -19.66
N LYS A 97 5.12 -9.85 -18.82
CA LYS A 97 5.86 -10.77 -17.92
C LYS A 97 4.95 -11.46 -16.89
N PHE A 98 3.88 -10.78 -16.48
CA PHE A 98 2.88 -11.33 -15.55
C PHE A 98 1.66 -11.93 -16.27
N ASN A 99 1.70 -12.09 -17.59
CA ASN A 99 0.62 -12.67 -18.41
C ASN A 99 -0.73 -11.98 -18.16
N VAL A 100 -0.78 -10.64 -18.19
CA VAL A 100 -2.00 -9.87 -17.95
C VAL A 100 -2.83 -9.76 -19.21
N TYR A 101 -4.03 -10.35 -19.19
CA TYR A 101 -4.97 -10.33 -20.31
C TYR A 101 -6.23 -9.53 -20.01
N TYR A 102 -6.60 -9.38 -18.75
CA TYR A 102 -7.77 -8.65 -18.28
C TYR A 102 -7.38 -7.73 -17.13
N ILE A 103 -8.05 -6.59 -17.00
CA ILE A 103 -7.81 -5.60 -15.96
C ILE A 103 -9.12 -5.14 -15.30
N PRO A 104 -9.09 -4.77 -14.01
CA PRO A 104 -7.94 -4.86 -13.11
C PRO A 104 -7.53 -6.32 -12.87
N ASP A 105 -6.20 -6.55 -12.73
CA ASP A 105 -5.62 -7.83 -12.36
C ASP A 105 -4.78 -7.59 -11.10
N ILE A 106 -5.12 -8.28 -10.02
CA ILE A 106 -4.52 -8.08 -8.71
C ILE A 106 -3.96 -9.38 -8.17
N PHE A 107 -2.75 -9.33 -7.63
CA PHE A 107 -2.13 -10.44 -6.92
C PHE A 107 -1.13 -9.95 -5.88
N VAL A 108 -0.77 -10.82 -4.94
CA VAL A 108 0.22 -10.53 -3.90
C VAL A 108 1.37 -11.51 -3.98
N ILE A 109 2.58 -10.98 -4.03
CA ILE A 109 3.82 -11.76 -3.92
C ILE A 109 4.27 -11.65 -2.45
N ALA A 110 4.27 -12.80 -1.75
CA ALA A 110 4.68 -12.84 -0.35
C ALA A 110 6.21 -12.72 -0.20
N ARG A 111 6.96 -13.42 -1.06
CA ARG A 111 8.43 -13.43 -1.08
C ARG A 111 8.97 -13.98 -2.39
N SER A 112 10.29 -13.92 -2.54
CA SER A 112 11.03 -14.60 -3.61
C SER A 112 11.99 -15.63 -3.00
N ASP A 113 11.92 -16.88 -3.45
CA ASP A 113 12.83 -17.94 -3.03
C ASP A 113 13.76 -18.26 -4.22
N SER A 114 15.03 -17.86 -4.12
CA SER A 114 16.04 -18.08 -5.19
C SER A 114 15.56 -17.60 -6.57
N GLY A 115 14.94 -16.42 -6.64
CA GLY A 115 14.42 -15.84 -7.89
C GLY A 115 13.06 -16.37 -8.34
N THR A 116 12.41 -17.23 -7.52
CA THR A 116 11.07 -17.74 -7.80
C THR A 116 10.06 -17.07 -6.89
N TYR A 117 9.11 -16.35 -7.47
CA TYR A 117 8.05 -15.69 -6.72
C TYR A 117 7.09 -16.69 -6.07
N LYS A 118 6.73 -16.40 -4.82
CA LYS A 118 5.71 -17.10 -4.06
C LYS A 118 4.51 -16.19 -3.93
N TYR A 119 3.47 -16.52 -4.69
CA TYR A 119 2.20 -15.80 -4.67
C TYR A 119 1.28 -16.34 -3.59
N VAL A 120 0.40 -15.50 -3.08
CA VAL A 120 -0.63 -15.92 -2.12
C VAL A 120 -1.85 -16.44 -2.86
N LEU A 121 -2.33 -17.60 -2.45
CA LEU A 121 -3.55 -18.23 -2.98
C LEU A 121 -4.28 -18.95 -1.83
N ASP A 122 -5.49 -18.50 -1.50
CA ASP A 122 -6.39 -19.16 -0.54
C ASP A 122 -5.73 -19.55 0.79
N GLY A 123 -4.90 -18.63 1.34
CA GLY A 123 -4.20 -18.86 2.61
C GLY A 123 -2.93 -19.69 2.52
N ASP A 124 -2.44 -19.99 1.31
CA ASP A 124 -1.24 -20.78 1.06
C ASP A 124 -0.33 -20.10 0.02
N LEU A 125 0.83 -20.69 -0.26
CA LEU A 125 1.76 -20.19 -1.28
C LEU A 125 1.74 -21.05 -2.53
N THR A 126 1.74 -20.38 -3.69
CA THR A 126 1.89 -21.03 -5.01
C THR A 126 2.98 -20.36 -5.83
N THR A 127 3.56 -21.10 -6.77
CA THR A 127 4.42 -20.53 -7.83
C THR A 127 3.63 -20.25 -9.12
N ASN A 128 2.36 -20.63 -9.15
CA ASN A 128 1.49 -20.41 -10.30
C ASN A 128 0.79 -19.05 -10.16
N SER A 129 1.34 -18.02 -10.82
CA SER A 129 0.78 -16.67 -10.82
C SER A 129 -0.66 -16.61 -11.31
N GLU A 130 -1.02 -17.42 -12.32
CA GLU A 130 -2.36 -17.40 -12.92
C GLU A 130 -3.46 -17.82 -11.95
N GLN A 131 -3.16 -18.73 -11.02
CA GLN A 131 -4.12 -19.14 -9.99
C GLN A 131 -4.27 -18.12 -8.86
N ALA A 132 -3.25 -17.31 -8.63
CA ALA A 132 -3.22 -16.31 -7.56
C ALA A 132 -3.86 -14.97 -7.95
N LYS A 133 -4.27 -14.82 -9.21
CA LYS A 133 -4.86 -13.58 -9.74
C LYS A 133 -6.30 -13.39 -9.31
N MET A 134 -6.61 -12.17 -8.90
CA MET A 134 -7.98 -11.67 -8.70
C MET A 134 -8.30 -10.74 -9.86
N ILE A 135 -9.08 -11.24 -10.82
CA ILE A 135 -9.37 -10.53 -12.07
C ILE A 135 -10.72 -9.80 -11.96
N GLY A 136 -10.74 -8.54 -12.36
CA GLY A 136 -11.90 -7.68 -12.31
C GLY A 136 -12.05 -6.97 -10.96
N LEU A 137 -13.14 -6.22 -10.81
CA LEU A 137 -13.40 -5.46 -9.59
C LEU A 137 -13.52 -6.38 -8.38
N THR A 138 -12.54 -6.31 -7.49
CA THR A 138 -12.45 -7.13 -6.29
C THR A 138 -12.78 -6.31 -5.05
N GLN A 139 -13.64 -6.85 -4.19
CA GLN A 139 -14.04 -6.20 -2.95
C GLN A 139 -12.89 -6.15 -1.94
N LYS A 140 -12.96 -5.21 -0.99
CA LYS A 140 -11.94 -5.01 0.04
C LYS A 140 -11.62 -6.26 0.85
N GLY A 141 -12.65 -7.02 1.28
CA GLY A 141 -12.47 -8.19 2.15
C GLY A 141 -11.53 -9.26 1.59
N PRO A 142 -11.75 -9.79 0.40
CA PRO A 142 -10.82 -10.72 -0.24
C PRO A 142 -9.39 -10.18 -0.37
N LEU A 143 -9.22 -8.93 -0.79
CA LEU A 143 -7.90 -8.29 -0.90
C LEU A 143 -7.19 -8.22 0.45
N GLU A 144 -7.93 -7.85 1.50
CA GLU A 144 -7.38 -7.74 2.86
C GLU A 144 -6.97 -9.09 3.42
N ILE A 145 -7.74 -10.15 3.18
CA ILE A 145 -7.39 -11.53 3.56
C ILE A 145 -6.07 -11.93 2.87
N THR A 146 -5.94 -11.70 1.57
CA THR A 146 -4.71 -12.00 0.82
C THR A 146 -3.49 -11.25 1.36
N ILE A 147 -3.66 -9.97 1.75
CA ILE A 147 -2.60 -9.18 2.40
C ILE A 147 -2.18 -9.81 3.74
N LEU A 148 -3.13 -10.17 4.58
CA LEU A 148 -2.87 -10.79 5.89
C LEU A 148 -2.18 -12.14 5.73
N ASP A 149 -2.58 -12.94 4.75
CA ASP A 149 -1.92 -14.20 4.42
C ASP A 149 -0.49 -13.98 3.93
N ALA A 150 -0.23 -12.98 3.09
CA ALA A 150 1.11 -12.62 2.65
C ALA A 150 2.03 -12.29 3.83
N LEU A 151 1.54 -11.51 4.80
CA LEU A 151 2.29 -11.15 6.00
C LEU A 151 2.58 -12.36 6.89
N ARG A 152 1.69 -13.34 6.95
CA ARG A 152 1.85 -14.57 7.73
C ARG A 152 2.80 -15.57 7.06
N LEU A 153 2.81 -15.63 5.71
CA LEU A 153 3.49 -16.66 4.91
C LEU A 153 4.88 -16.22 4.40
N ARG A 154 5.27 -15.00 4.71
CA ARG A 154 6.56 -14.43 4.32
C ARG A 154 7.78 -15.11 4.92
#